data_b321b52d23a3f5a21a0f1211d276b164
#
_entry.id   b321b52d23a3f5a21a0f1211d276b164
#
_cell.length_a   1.000
_cell.length_b   1.000
_cell.length_c   1.000
_cell.angle_alpha   90.00
_cell.angle_beta   90.00
_cell.angle_gamma   90.00
#
_symmetry.space_group_name_H-M   'P 1'
#
loop_
_entity.id
_entity.type
_entity.pdbx_description
1 polymer ?
#
loop_
_entity_poly.entity_id
_entity_poly.type
_entity_poly.pdbx_seq_one_letter_code
_entity_poly.pdbx_strand_id
1 'polypeptide(L)'
;NGAILFRQICASCHSSSGEGIRGLAPPLVGSEYISNHLEQLGLIILHGLKGPLLINGEVYDNNHQMPGLKYNKSLSDKDISDIISYVTNAFSVNPKGLKPEKIKELRGVSSKDGMEYTEKELFEQIGK
;
A
#
# COMPACT_ATOMS: atom_id res chain seq x y z
N ASN A 1 12.67 7.24 8.45
CA ASN A 1 12.42 7.97 7.24
C ASN A 1 11.98 7.06 6.12
N GLY A 2 11.06 7.60 5.33
CA GLY A 2 10.32 6.81 4.35
C GLY A 2 11.17 6.16 3.28
N ALA A 3 12.18 6.85 2.78
CA ALA A 3 13.05 6.32 1.73
C ALA A 3 13.83 5.09 2.20
N ILE A 4 14.36 5.14 3.41
CA ILE A 4 15.11 4.03 3.97
C ILE A 4 14.19 2.85 4.23
N LEU A 5 13.02 3.09 4.83
CA LEU A 5 12.05 2.04 5.12
C LEU A 5 11.52 1.41 3.83
N PHE A 6 11.26 2.21 2.80
CA PHE A 6 10.82 1.68 1.52
C PHE A 6 11.86 0.72 0.93
N ARG A 7 13.13 1.13 0.94
CA ARG A 7 14.20 0.27 0.41
C ARG A 7 14.36 -1.02 1.20
N GLN A 8 14.18 -0.96 2.53
CA GLN A 8 14.35 -2.14 3.38
C GLN A 8 13.19 -3.11 3.30
N ILE A 9 11.96 -2.61 3.13
CA ILE A 9 10.75 -3.42 3.29
C ILE A 9 10.03 -3.67 1.97
N CYS A 10 9.92 -2.65 1.13
CA CYS A 10 9.03 -2.69 -0.04
C CYS A 10 9.76 -2.98 -1.35
N ALA A 11 11.00 -2.53 -1.47
CA ALA A 11 11.72 -2.55 -2.74
C ALA A 11 12.05 -3.97 -3.22
N SER A 12 12.14 -4.94 -2.32
CA SER A 12 12.42 -6.33 -2.73
C SER A 12 11.36 -6.88 -3.68
N CYS A 13 10.12 -6.39 -3.57
CA CYS A 13 9.02 -6.81 -4.45
C CYS A 13 8.67 -5.74 -5.48
N HIS A 14 8.68 -4.46 -5.07
CA HIS A 14 8.24 -3.36 -5.94
C HIS A 14 9.38 -2.70 -6.71
N SER A 15 10.60 -3.13 -6.51
CA SER A 15 11.85 -2.54 -6.98
C SER A 15 12.10 -1.14 -6.41
N SER A 16 13.34 -0.70 -6.39
CA SER A 16 13.68 0.62 -5.83
C SER A 16 13.18 1.75 -6.73
N SER A 17 12.95 1.49 -8.01
CA SER A 17 12.39 2.45 -8.96
C SER A 17 10.86 2.48 -8.94
N GLY A 18 10.20 1.59 -8.19
CA GLY A 18 8.74 1.54 -8.11
C GLY A 18 8.06 0.95 -9.33
N GLU A 19 8.83 0.35 -10.24
CA GLU A 19 8.27 -0.24 -11.47
C GLU A 19 7.63 -1.61 -11.25
N GLY A 20 7.85 -2.19 -10.09
CA GLY A 20 7.37 -3.53 -9.78
C GLY A 20 8.27 -4.60 -10.37
N ILE A 21 7.91 -5.85 -10.12
CA ILE A 21 8.61 -7.01 -10.66
C ILE A 21 7.56 -7.93 -11.23
N ARG A 22 7.67 -8.22 -12.52
CA ARG A 22 6.69 -9.04 -13.22
C ARG A 22 6.50 -10.38 -12.53
N GLY A 23 5.22 -10.74 -12.27
CA GLY A 23 4.87 -11.98 -11.60
C GLY A 23 5.01 -11.93 -10.09
N LEU A 24 5.50 -10.82 -9.51
CA LEU A 24 5.69 -10.69 -8.06
C LEU A 24 4.89 -9.53 -7.49
N ALA A 25 5.03 -8.34 -8.03
CA ALA A 25 4.35 -7.16 -7.53
C ALA A 25 4.07 -6.17 -8.64
N PRO A 26 2.92 -5.45 -8.58
CA PRO A 26 2.57 -4.47 -9.60
C PRO A 26 3.42 -3.20 -9.47
N PRO A 27 3.44 -2.35 -10.53
CA PRO A 27 4.14 -1.08 -10.44
C PRO A 27 3.46 -0.12 -9.48
N LEU A 28 4.26 0.70 -8.83
CA LEU A 28 3.78 1.83 -8.03
C LEU A 28 3.77 3.10 -8.86
N VAL A 29 4.71 3.23 -9.79
CA VAL A 29 4.80 4.39 -10.68
C VAL A 29 3.51 4.49 -11.49
N GLY A 30 2.86 5.65 -11.41
CA GLY A 30 1.63 5.92 -12.15
C GLY A 30 0.38 5.20 -11.63
N SER A 31 0.48 4.45 -10.52
CA SER A 31 -0.66 3.76 -9.96
C SER A 31 -1.67 4.76 -9.37
N GLU A 32 -2.96 4.56 -9.66
CA GLU A 32 -4.00 5.39 -9.06
C GLU A 32 -4.12 5.22 -7.55
N TYR A 33 -3.68 4.08 -7.00
CA TYR A 33 -3.62 3.90 -5.55
C TYR A 33 -2.68 4.90 -4.91
N ILE A 34 -1.57 5.20 -5.58
CA ILE A 34 -0.58 6.15 -5.09
C ILE A 34 -1.05 7.59 -5.23
N SER A 35 -1.79 7.89 -6.30
CA SER A 35 -2.19 9.27 -6.60
C SER A 35 -3.55 9.65 -6.02
N ASN A 36 -4.49 8.71 -5.89
CA ASN A 36 -5.88 9.05 -5.57
C ASN A 36 -6.53 8.23 -4.46
N HIS A 37 -5.94 7.10 -4.05
CA HIS A 37 -6.58 6.19 -3.11
C HIS A 37 -5.67 5.90 -1.91
N LEU A 38 -5.25 6.97 -1.22
CA LEU A 38 -4.27 6.83 -0.14
C LEU A 38 -4.79 6.07 1.07
N GLU A 39 -6.09 6.18 1.39
CA GLU A 39 -6.63 5.43 2.53
C GLU A 39 -6.67 3.94 2.20
N GLN A 40 -7.05 3.58 0.97
CA GLN A 40 -6.98 2.20 0.52
C GLN A 40 -5.53 1.70 0.52
N LEU A 41 -4.59 2.55 0.08
CA LEU A 41 -3.16 2.22 0.14
C LEU A 41 -2.71 1.96 1.58
N GLY A 42 -3.16 2.78 2.52
CA GLY A 42 -2.88 2.57 3.94
C GLY A 42 -3.37 1.23 4.43
N LEU A 43 -4.58 0.84 4.06
CA LEU A 43 -5.13 -0.47 4.41
C LEU A 43 -4.30 -1.61 3.81
N ILE A 44 -3.85 -1.46 2.56
CA ILE A 44 -3.00 -2.46 1.90
C ILE A 44 -1.71 -2.65 2.69
N ILE A 45 -1.05 -1.55 3.04
CA ILE A 45 0.23 -1.62 3.74
C ILE A 45 0.07 -2.24 5.13
N LEU A 46 -0.98 -1.85 5.84
CA LEU A 46 -1.22 -2.34 7.21
C LEU A 46 -1.72 -3.76 7.25
N HIS A 47 -2.70 -4.10 6.43
CA HIS A 47 -3.41 -5.38 6.53
C HIS A 47 -3.03 -6.38 5.44
N GLY A 48 -2.39 -5.92 4.38
CA GLY A 48 -2.05 -6.77 3.25
C GLY A 48 -3.11 -6.81 2.18
N LEU A 49 -2.76 -7.39 1.05
CA LEU A 49 -3.62 -7.45 -0.14
C LEU A 49 -3.57 -8.84 -0.73
N LYS A 50 -4.71 -9.36 -1.15
CA LYS A 50 -4.84 -10.63 -1.83
C LYS A 50 -5.79 -10.49 -3.02
N GLY A 51 -5.64 -11.40 -3.98
CA GLY A 51 -6.51 -11.46 -5.16
C GLY A 51 -6.14 -10.43 -6.22
N PRO A 52 -6.92 -10.42 -7.31
CA PRO A 52 -6.62 -9.53 -8.45
C PRO A 52 -6.79 -8.06 -8.08
N LEU A 53 -6.02 -7.22 -8.76
CA LEU A 53 -6.02 -5.78 -8.56
C LEU A 53 -6.06 -5.09 -9.92
N LEU A 54 -6.91 -4.07 -10.05
CA LEU A 54 -7.00 -3.28 -11.28
C LEU A 54 -6.20 -1.98 -11.08
N ILE A 55 -5.18 -1.79 -11.91
CA ILE A 55 -4.35 -0.58 -11.88
C ILE A 55 -4.31 -0.01 -13.29
N ASN A 56 -4.82 1.21 -13.45
CA ASN A 56 -4.85 1.93 -14.73
C ASN A 56 -5.46 1.09 -15.86
N GLY A 57 -6.54 0.36 -15.54
CA GLY A 57 -7.25 -0.46 -16.52
C GLY A 57 -6.64 -1.82 -16.79
N GLU A 58 -5.53 -2.16 -16.14
CA GLU A 58 -4.84 -3.44 -16.34
C GLU A 58 -4.98 -4.31 -15.09
N VAL A 59 -5.34 -5.57 -15.28
CA VAL A 59 -5.51 -6.51 -14.17
C VAL A 59 -4.16 -7.12 -13.80
N TYR A 60 -3.82 -7.02 -12.51
CA TYR A 60 -2.66 -7.69 -11.93
C TYR A 60 -3.16 -8.79 -11.02
N ASP A 61 -2.89 -10.03 -11.39
CA ASP A 61 -3.34 -11.21 -10.65
C ASP A 61 -2.14 -12.14 -10.47
N ASN A 62 -1.30 -11.79 -9.52
CA ASN A 62 -0.15 -12.60 -9.17
C ASN A 62 -0.58 -13.58 -8.09
N ASN A 63 0.03 -14.77 -8.07
CA ASN A 63 -0.24 -15.77 -7.04
C ASN A 63 0.37 -15.38 -5.69
N HIS A 64 1.03 -14.24 -5.62
CA HIS A 64 1.64 -13.75 -4.39
C HIS A 64 0.72 -12.76 -3.70
N GLN A 65 0.68 -12.84 -2.38
CA GLN A 65 -0.03 -11.89 -1.56
C GLN A 65 0.95 -10.85 -1.04
N MET A 66 0.51 -9.60 -0.92
CA MET A 66 1.30 -8.59 -0.24
C MET A 66 1.02 -8.72 1.26
N PRO A 67 2.02 -9.02 2.09
CA PRO A 67 1.78 -9.15 3.53
C PRO A 67 1.53 -7.80 4.16
N GLY A 68 0.71 -7.79 5.22
CA GLY A 68 0.46 -6.57 5.99
C GLY A 68 1.54 -6.35 7.03
N LEU A 69 1.74 -5.10 7.41
CA LEU A 69 2.79 -4.70 8.33
C LEU A 69 2.28 -4.33 9.72
N LYS A 70 0.97 -4.42 9.97
CA LYS A 70 0.40 -3.92 11.22
C LYS A 70 0.92 -4.63 12.47
N TYR A 71 1.40 -5.87 12.33
CA TYR A 71 1.94 -6.62 13.46
C TYR A 71 3.44 -6.43 13.66
N ASN A 72 4.10 -5.69 12.78
CA ASN A 72 5.51 -5.38 12.94
C ASN A 72 5.65 -4.24 13.93
N LYS A 73 5.98 -4.59 15.17
CA LYS A 73 6.07 -3.61 16.27
C LYS A 73 7.19 -2.59 16.08
N SER A 74 8.12 -2.87 15.17
CA SER A 74 9.19 -1.92 14.84
C SER A 74 8.71 -0.74 13.97
N LEU A 75 7.49 -0.86 13.42
CA LEU A 75 6.93 0.16 12.52
C LEU A 75 5.81 0.90 13.21
N SER A 76 6.05 2.16 13.54
CA SER A 76 5.07 3.04 14.16
C SER A 76 4.11 3.61 13.11
N ASP A 77 3.06 4.28 13.57
CA ASP A 77 2.14 5.00 12.68
C ASP A 77 2.89 6.07 11.87
N LYS A 78 3.87 6.73 12.52
CA LYS A 78 4.70 7.71 11.81
C LYS A 78 5.54 7.04 10.73
N ASP A 79 6.08 5.87 10.99
CA ASP A 79 6.87 5.14 9.99
C ASP A 79 6.05 4.80 8.76
N ILE A 80 4.83 4.30 8.96
CA ILE A 80 3.92 3.99 7.84
C ILE A 80 3.57 5.29 7.09
N SER A 81 3.28 6.36 7.83
CA SER A 81 3.00 7.67 7.23
C SER A 81 4.18 8.14 6.38
N ASP A 82 5.41 7.97 6.87
CA ASP A 82 6.62 8.35 6.15
C ASP A 82 6.81 7.55 4.87
N ILE A 83 6.51 6.25 4.91
CA ILE A 83 6.56 5.39 3.72
C ILE A 83 5.58 5.89 2.66
N ILE A 84 4.35 6.20 3.05
CA ILE A 84 3.33 6.70 2.12
C ILE A 84 3.76 8.03 1.51
N SER A 85 4.28 8.95 2.33
CA SER A 85 4.78 10.24 1.83
C SER A 85 5.91 10.04 0.82
N TYR A 86 6.84 9.14 1.11
CA TYR A 86 7.92 8.84 0.18
C TYR A 86 7.39 8.30 -1.14
N VAL A 87 6.49 7.34 -1.08
CA VAL A 87 5.94 6.67 -2.26
C VAL A 87 5.20 7.67 -3.15
N THR A 88 4.38 8.56 -2.57
CA THR A 88 3.65 9.54 -3.37
C THR A 88 4.59 10.57 -3.98
N ASN A 89 5.65 10.96 -3.28
CA ASN A 89 6.64 11.90 -3.82
C ASN A 89 7.48 11.28 -4.91
N ALA A 90 7.86 10.02 -4.76
CA ALA A 90 8.77 9.36 -5.70
C ALA A 90 8.06 8.87 -6.96
N PHE A 91 6.81 8.42 -6.83
CA PHE A 91 6.15 7.65 -7.89
C PHE A 91 4.85 8.28 -8.39
N SER A 92 4.49 9.46 -7.92
CA SER A 92 3.28 10.16 -8.36
C SER A 92 3.62 11.59 -8.75
N VAL A 93 2.85 12.15 -9.68
CA VAL A 93 2.97 13.57 -10.07
C VAL A 93 2.20 14.49 -9.11
N ASN A 94 1.47 13.91 -8.17
CA ASN A 94 0.63 14.66 -7.24
C ASN A 94 0.90 14.21 -5.80
N PRO A 95 2.04 14.63 -5.23
CA PRO A 95 2.44 14.16 -3.89
C PRO A 95 1.40 14.50 -2.84
N LYS A 96 1.08 13.50 -2.01
CA LYS A 96 0.15 13.61 -0.89
C LYS A 96 0.68 12.76 0.26
N GLY A 97 -0.03 12.76 1.37
CA GLY A 97 0.32 11.92 2.50
C GLY A 97 -0.88 11.63 3.36
N LEU A 98 -0.69 10.70 4.29
CA LEU A 98 -1.65 10.42 5.36
C LEU A 98 -0.96 10.72 6.67
N LYS A 99 -1.66 11.44 7.55
CA LYS A 99 -1.11 11.75 8.87
C LYS A 99 -1.04 10.48 9.74
N PRO A 100 -0.12 10.43 10.70
CA PRO A 100 -0.04 9.28 11.61
C PRO A 100 -1.36 8.97 12.31
N GLU A 101 -2.17 9.98 12.63
CA GLU A 101 -3.48 9.80 13.25
C GLU A 101 -4.41 8.98 12.35
N LYS A 102 -4.38 9.23 11.04
CA LYS A 102 -5.15 8.45 10.08
C LYS A 102 -4.64 7.01 9.99
N ILE A 103 -3.33 6.82 10.03
CA ILE A 103 -2.73 5.48 10.05
C ILE A 103 -3.22 4.71 11.27
N LYS A 104 -3.27 5.36 12.43
CA LYS A 104 -3.78 4.74 13.66
C LYS A 104 -5.22 4.28 13.50
N GLU A 105 -6.06 5.12 12.90
CA GLU A 105 -7.45 4.78 12.62
C GLU A 105 -7.55 3.57 11.70
N LEU A 106 -6.80 3.56 10.60
CA LEU A 106 -6.83 2.47 9.63
C LEU A 106 -6.27 1.16 10.21
N ARG A 107 -5.31 1.26 11.13
CA ARG A 107 -4.75 0.10 11.82
C ARG A 107 -5.83 -0.61 12.65
N GLY A 108 -6.80 0.12 13.16
CA GLY A 108 -7.84 -0.41 14.02
C GLY A 108 -9.02 -1.07 13.31
N VAL A 109 -9.13 -0.94 12.00
CA VAL A 109 -10.21 -1.62 11.25
C VAL A 109 -9.72 -2.96 10.74
N SER A 110 -10.64 -3.81 10.27
CA SER A 110 -10.26 -5.11 9.73
C SER A 110 -11.14 -5.48 8.54
N SER A 111 -10.62 -6.36 7.69
CA SER A 111 -11.39 -6.95 6.60
C SER A 111 -12.41 -7.93 7.15
N LYS A 112 -13.26 -8.48 6.28
CA LYS A 112 -14.34 -9.40 6.69
C LYS A 112 -13.82 -10.63 7.41
N ASP A 113 -12.70 -11.19 6.94
CA ASP A 113 -12.12 -12.39 7.56
C ASP A 113 -10.96 -12.07 8.51
N GLY A 114 -10.66 -10.80 8.72
CA GLY A 114 -9.55 -10.38 9.58
C GLY A 114 -8.17 -10.55 8.98
N MET A 115 -8.09 -10.99 7.73
CA MET A 115 -6.86 -11.25 7.00
C MET A 115 -6.58 -10.12 6.01
N GLU A 116 -5.86 -10.41 4.93
CA GLU A 116 -5.60 -9.42 3.89
C GLU A 116 -6.91 -8.95 3.24
N TYR A 117 -6.88 -7.75 2.68
CA TYR A 117 -8.01 -7.20 1.94
C TYR A 117 -7.99 -7.67 0.49
N THR A 118 -9.18 -7.86 -0.09
CA THR A 118 -9.33 -7.88 -1.54
C THR A 118 -9.59 -6.46 -2.02
N GLU A 119 -9.44 -6.21 -3.32
CA GLU A 119 -9.73 -4.89 -3.89
C GLU A 119 -11.16 -4.47 -3.60
N LYS A 120 -12.11 -5.39 -3.74
CA LYS A 120 -13.52 -5.10 -3.46
C LYS A 120 -13.71 -4.62 -2.03
N GLU A 121 -13.09 -5.31 -1.07
CA GLU A 121 -13.21 -4.95 0.34
C GLU A 121 -12.60 -3.59 0.66
N LEU A 122 -11.50 -3.22 -0.01
CA LEU A 122 -10.89 -1.90 0.17
C LEU A 122 -11.89 -0.78 -0.12
N PHE A 123 -12.61 -0.89 -1.23
CA PHE A 123 -13.55 0.15 -1.64
C PHE A 123 -14.90 0.06 -0.94
N GLU A 124 -15.24 -1.10 -0.40
CA GLU A 124 -16.39 -1.22 0.51
C GLU A 124 -16.11 -0.53 1.83
N GLN A 125 -14.87 -0.65 2.34
CA GLN A 125 -14.48 -0.08 3.61
C GLN A 125 -14.37 1.45 3.56
N ILE A 126 -13.71 1.98 2.53
CA ILE A 126 -13.38 3.40 2.42
C ILE A 126 -14.27 4.12 1.41
N GLY A 127 -14.71 3.41 0.38
CA GLY A 127 -15.39 4.01 -0.75
C GLY A 127 -14.39 4.43 -1.82
N LYS A 128 -14.82 5.26 -2.72
CA LYS A 128 -13.99 5.70 -3.87
C LYS A 128 -13.38 7.06 -3.66
#